data_9fd6b3616ac79aed6af18b65ed676a3f
#
_entry.id   9fd6b3616ac79aed6af18b65ed676a3f
#
_cell.length_a   1.000
_cell.length_b   1.000
_cell.length_c   1.000
_cell.angle_alpha   90.00
_cell.angle_beta   90.00
_cell.angle_gamma   90.00
#
_symmetry.space_group_name_H-M   'P 1'
#
loop_
_entity.id
_entity.type
_entity.pdbx_description
1 polymer ?
#
loop_
_entity_poly.entity_id
_entity_poly.type
_entity_poly.pdbx_seq_one_letter_code
_entity_poly.pdbx_strand_id
1 'polypeptide(L)'
;VFSTIGTVAEESVKKNYSNIAVDDRAESCRMAEYLLGLGHKQIALITENAEGESVGKLRLLGYQDALKEQGIAVNPKLILKITDDVDPYSMENGYRMTKELLQSGELFTAVYAIADTLAIGACRALHEAGKRIPEDVSVAGFDGIPLGEYYIPKLSTMRQPVEAMADKTVRLLLQILEEGGSHEHLIFPAELVIRESTAPPG
;
A
#
# COMPACT_ATOMS: atom_id res chain seq x y z
N VAL A 1 -10.65 -1.64 23.27
CA VAL A 1 -10.82 -1.23 21.87
C VAL A 1 -9.69 -1.85 21.07
N PHE A 2 -10.01 -2.56 20.02
CA PHE A 2 -9.04 -3.14 19.08
C PHE A 2 -8.97 -2.27 17.83
N SER A 3 -7.76 -2.00 17.36
CA SER A 3 -7.52 -1.46 16.04
C SER A 3 -6.71 -2.48 15.26
N THR A 4 -7.20 -2.90 14.12
CA THR A 4 -6.51 -3.83 13.21
C THR A 4 -5.87 -3.11 12.02
N ILE A 5 -6.09 -1.79 11.90
CA ILE A 5 -5.59 -0.98 10.80
C ILE A 5 -4.83 0.21 11.37
N GLY A 6 -3.56 0.20 11.09
CA GLY A 6 -2.52 1.20 11.16
C GLY A 6 -2.67 2.35 12.12
N THR A 7 -2.12 2.43 13.18
CA THR A 7 -1.39 3.51 13.85
C THR A 7 -0.87 2.99 15.18
N VAL A 8 0.44 3.04 15.37
CA VAL A 8 1.02 2.82 16.68
C VAL A 8 0.76 4.09 17.48
N ALA A 9 -0.22 4.06 18.38
CA ALA A 9 -0.46 5.19 19.27
C ALA A 9 0.74 5.46 20.19
N GLU A 10 0.83 6.69 20.70
CA GLU A 10 1.84 7.10 21.67
C GLU A 10 1.91 6.14 22.85
N GLU A 11 3.09 5.95 23.44
CA GLU A 11 3.33 5.00 24.54
C GLU A 11 2.43 5.17 25.76
N SER A 12 1.97 6.39 26.03
CA SER A 12 1.05 6.72 27.13
C SER A 12 -0.35 6.10 26.96
N VAL A 13 -0.75 5.83 25.71
CA VAL A 13 -2.08 5.29 25.36
C VAL A 13 -2.05 3.78 25.22
N LYS A 14 -0.89 3.18 24.90
CA LYS A 14 -0.70 1.73 24.68
C LYS A 14 -1.19 0.83 25.84
N LYS A 15 -1.27 1.36 27.07
CA LYS A 15 -1.67 0.59 28.25
C LYS A 15 -3.17 0.26 28.29
N ASN A 16 -3.99 0.92 27.49
CA ASN A 16 -5.44 0.83 27.55
C ASN A 16 -6.12 0.16 26.37
N TYR A 17 -5.33 -0.34 25.38
CA TYR A 17 -5.87 -1.04 24.23
C TYR A 17 -4.84 -2.00 23.64
N SER A 18 -5.32 -3.00 22.92
CA SER A 18 -4.48 -3.90 22.13
C SER A 18 -4.46 -3.45 20.68
N ASN A 19 -3.32 -3.60 20.03
CA ASN A 19 -3.16 -3.32 18.60
C ASN A 19 -2.54 -4.53 17.89
N ILE A 20 -3.16 -4.95 16.80
CA ILE A 20 -2.64 -5.97 15.89
C ILE A 20 -2.60 -5.35 14.50
N ALA A 21 -1.41 -5.19 13.95
CA ALA A 21 -1.18 -4.44 12.71
C ALA A 21 -0.02 -5.02 11.91
N VAL A 22 0.19 -4.53 10.71
CA VAL A 22 1.46 -4.61 9.97
C VAL A 22 2.24 -3.31 10.17
N ASP A 23 3.55 -3.33 9.95
CA ASP A 23 4.34 -2.09 9.90
C ASP A 23 4.20 -1.48 8.50
N ASP A 24 3.17 -0.65 8.32
CA ASP A 24 2.83 -0.05 7.04
C ASP A 24 4.00 0.73 6.41
N ARG A 25 4.83 1.39 7.23
CA ARG A 25 5.99 2.14 6.74
C ARG A 25 7.09 1.20 6.24
N ALA A 26 7.46 0.20 7.04
CA ALA A 26 8.49 -0.76 6.67
C ALA A 26 8.06 -1.60 5.46
N GLU A 27 6.82 -2.07 5.42
CA GLU A 27 6.33 -2.89 4.33
C GLU A 27 6.16 -2.09 3.02
N SER A 28 5.78 -0.82 3.10
CA SER A 28 5.75 0.06 1.94
C SER A 28 7.15 0.39 1.43
N CYS A 29 8.13 0.54 2.34
CA CYS A 29 9.54 0.68 1.97
C CYS A 29 10.00 -0.55 1.16
N ARG A 30 9.74 -1.76 1.63
CA ARG A 30 10.07 -3.01 0.94
C ARG A 30 9.45 -3.13 -0.46
N MET A 31 8.19 -2.70 -0.65
CA MET A 31 7.58 -2.66 -1.98
C MET A 31 8.28 -1.66 -2.90
N ALA A 32 8.60 -0.46 -2.41
CA ALA A 32 9.32 0.55 -3.18
C ALA A 32 10.75 0.08 -3.52
N GLU A 33 11.47 -0.53 -2.58
CA GLU A 33 12.79 -1.14 -2.79
C GLU A 33 12.74 -2.23 -3.88
N TYR A 34 11.70 -3.06 -3.87
CA TYR A 34 11.50 -4.06 -4.91
C TYR A 34 11.39 -3.42 -6.30
N LEU A 35 10.57 -2.38 -6.46
CA LEU A 35 10.43 -1.67 -7.73
C LEU A 35 11.73 -0.97 -8.14
N LEU A 36 12.43 -0.35 -7.19
CA LEU A 36 13.74 0.26 -7.41
C LEU A 36 14.78 -0.80 -7.83
N GLY A 37 14.74 -1.99 -7.22
CA GLY A 37 15.59 -3.14 -7.54
C GLY A 37 15.35 -3.68 -8.96
N LEU A 38 14.15 -3.54 -9.52
CA LEU A 38 13.85 -3.80 -10.93
C LEU A 38 14.44 -2.75 -11.87
N GLY A 39 14.90 -1.61 -11.35
CA GLY A 39 15.46 -0.50 -12.14
C GLY A 39 14.54 0.69 -12.33
N HIS A 40 13.32 0.68 -11.78
CA HIS A 40 12.42 1.83 -11.86
C HIS A 40 12.94 3.00 -11.03
N LYS A 41 13.10 4.17 -11.62
CA LYS A 41 13.51 5.40 -10.94
C LYS A 41 12.40 6.47 -10.91
N GLN A 42 11.43 6.33 -11.79
CA GLN A 42 10.25 7.18 -11.89
C GLN A 42 9.02 6.36 -11.52
N ILE A 43 8.76 6.27 -10.23
CA ILE A 43 7.64 5.49 -9.66
C ILE A 43 6.57 6.48 -9.22
N ALA A 44 5.38 6.40 -9.78
CA ALA A 44 4.23 7.16 -9.30
C ALA A 44 3.61 6.46 -8.09
N LEU A 45 3.30 7.22 -7.04
CA LEU A 45 2.60 6.73 -5.86
C LEU A 45 1.17 7.25 -5.84
N ILE A 46 0.18 6.37 -5.75
CA ILE A 46 -1.22 6.74 -5.49
C ILE A 46 -1.48 6.54 -4.00
N THR A 47 -1.82 7.62 -3.30
CA THR A 47 -2.02 7.64 -1.84
C THR A 47 -3.18 8.53 -1.44
N GLU A 48 -3.68 8.36 -0.22
CA GLU A 48 -4.66 9.27 0.36
C GLU A 48 -4.01 10.62 0.77
N ASN A 49 -4.81 11.67 0.79
CA ASN A 49 -4.41 12.98 1.32
C ASN A 49 -4.85 13.08 2.78
N ALA A 50 -4.28 12.26 3.66
CA ALA A 50 -4.65 12.29 5.06
C ALA A 50 -3.82 13.30 5.86
N GLU A 51 -4.50 14.06 6.71
CA GLU A 51 -3.87 14.84 7.77
C GLU A 51 -3.70 13.96 9.02
N GLY A 52 -2.56 14.07 9.69
CA GLY A 52 -2.29 13.28 10.89
C GLY A 52 -1.59 11.94 10.61
N GLU A 53 -1.70 11.00 11.53
CA GLU A 53 -1.18 9.64 11.38
C GLU A 53 -2.25 8.74 10.75
N SER A 54 -1.99 8.30 9.53
CA SER A 54 -2.85 7.39 8.77
C SER A 54 -2.02 6.32 8.09
N VAL A 55 -2.68 5.25 7.67
CA VAL A 55 -2.06 4.18 6.89
C VAL A 55 -1.40 4.74 5.62
N GLY A 56 -2.10 5.60 4.89
CA GLY A 56 -1.57 6.20 3.66
C GLY A 56 -0.36 7.07 3.92
N LYS A 57 -0.32 7.82 5.03
CA LYS A 57 0.87 8.60 5.42
C LYS A 57 2.05 7.69 5.75
N LEU A 58 1.84 6.61 6.49
CA LEU A 58 2.91 5.66 6.80
C LEU A 58 3.45 5.00 5.54
N ARG A 59 2.58 4.59 4.61
CA ARG A 59 2.97 4.01 3.33
C ARG A 59 3.68 5.03 2.44
N LEU A 60 3.26 6.30 2.43
CA LEU A 60 3.97 7.38 1.76
C LEU A 60 5.39 7.57 2.33
N LEU A 61 5.52 7.57 3.66
CA LEU A 61 6.84 7.69 4.30
C LEU A 61 7.76 6.52 3.93
N GLY A 62 7.25 5.28 3.94
CA GLY A 62 8.03 4.10 3.52
C GLY A 62 8.52 4.21 2.07
N TYR A 63 7.64 4.64 1.15
CA TYR A 63 8.02 4.91 -0.25
C TYR A 63 9.15 5.97 -0.33
N GLN A 64 9.04 7.06 0.45
CA GLN A 64 10.05 8.12 0.47
C GLN A 64 11.38 7.65 1.07
N ASP A 65 11.34 6.81 2.10
CA ASP A 65 12.54 6.22 2.72
C ASP A 65 13.31 5.39 1.68
N ALA A 66 12.64 4.51 0.92
CA ALA A 66 13.27 3.70 -0.11
C ALA A 66 13.95 4.55 -1.20
N LEU A 67 13.29 5.61 -1.68
CA LEU A 67 13.89 6.53 -2.65
C LEU A 67 15.14 7.22 -2.08
N LYS A 68 15.03 7.69 -0.84
CA LYS A 68 16.13 8.38 -0.14
C LYS A 68 17.35 7.47 0.05
N GLU A 69 17.15 6.21 0.42
CA GLU A 69 18.22 5.23 0.59
C GLU A 69 18.98 4.96 -0.71
N GLN A 70 18.29 5.04 -1.83
CA GLN A 70 18.88 4.94 -3.17
C GLN A 70 19.41 6.28 -3.73
N GLY A 71 19.36 7.36 -2.94
CA GLY A 71 19.80 8.70 -3.36
C GLY A 71 18.92 9.32 -4.45
N ILE A 72 17.67 8.85 -4.60
CA ILE A 72 16.71 9.35 -5.60
C ILE A 72 15.86 10.45 -4.97
N ALA A 73 15.83 11.62 -5.61
CA ALA A 73 14.98 12.72 -5.16
C ALA A 73 13.50 12.40 -5.39
N VAL A 74 12.68 12.66 -4.37
CA VAL A 74 11.22 12.52 -4.49
C VAL A 74 10.69 13.57 -5.49
N ASN A 75 10.01 13.11 -6.55
CA ASN A 75 9.29 14.00 -7.45
C ASN A 75 7.85 14.20 -6.91
N PRO A 76 7.48 15.39 -6.40
CA PRO A 76 6.16 15.60 -5.84
C PRO A 76 5.02 15.47 -6.85
N LYS A 77 5.29 15.59 -8.14
CA LYS A 77 4.29 15.41 -9.21
C LYS A 77 3.95 13.95 -9.46
N LEU A 78 4.77 13.01 -8.97
CA LEU A 78 4.49 11.58 -9.00
C LEU A 78 3.81 11.08 -7.71
N ILE A 79 3.50 11.96 -6.76
CA ILE A 79 2.73 11.63 -5.56
C ILE A 79 1.29 12.10 -5.78
N LEU A 80 0.41 11.16 -6.11
CA LEU A 80 -0.98 11.39 -6.44
C LEU A 80 -1.83 11.25 -5.17
N LYS A 81 -2.30 12.38 -4.64
CA LYS A 81 -3.06 12.43 -3.39
C LYS A 81 -4.56 12.44 -3.65
N ILE A 82 -5.24 11.42 -3.17
CA ILE A 82 -6.70 11.31 -3.24
C ILE A 82 -7.31 12.22 -2.18
N THR A 83 -8.24 13.07 -2.59
CA THR A 83 -8.97 14.02 -1.73
C THR A 83 -10.41 13.57 -1.46
N ASP A 84 -10.78 12.35 -1.85
CA ASP A 84 -12.10 11.77 -1.59
C ASP A 84 -12.14 11.24 -0.15
N ASP A 85 -12.95 11.87 0.70
CA ASP A 85 -13.06 11.51 2.12
C ASP A 85 -14.07 10.37 2.38
N VAL A 86 -14.86 9.98 1.36
CA VAL A 86 -15.91 8.95 1.51
C VAL A 86 -15.35 7.55 1.26
N ASP A 87 -14.62 7.36 0.16
CA ASP A 87 -14.00 6.08 -0.20
C ASP A 87 -12.64 6.30 -0.88
N PRO A 88 -11.61 6.70 -0.11
CA PRO A 88 -10.30 7.02 -0.68
C PRO A 88 -9.61 5.83 -1.33
N TYR A 89 -9.98 4.60 -0.97
CA TYR A 89 -9.36 3.37 -1.48
C TYR A 89 -10.14 2.71 -2.64
N SER A 90 -11.09 3.42 -3.25
CA SER A 90 -11.90 2.88 -4.35
C SER A 90 -11.11 2.66 -5.65
N MET A 91 -11.56 1.70 -6.47
CA MET A 91 -11.02 1.51 -7.83
C MET A 91 -11.22 2.76 -8.69
N GLU A 92 -12.32 3.49 -8.48
CA GLU A 92 -12.63 4.75 -9.18
C GLU A 92 -11.53 5.79 -8.93
N ASN A 93 -11.08 5.94 -7.69
CA ASN A 93 -9.99 6.86 -7.36
C ASN A 93 -8.66 6.44 -8.00
N GLY A 94 -8.33 5.14 -7.98
CA GLY A 94 -7.15 4.62 -8.68
C GLY A 94 -7.17 4.94 -10.18
N TYR A 95 -8.33 4.73 -10.81
CA TYR A 95 -8.56 5.06 -12.21
C TYR A 95 -8.40 6.56 -12.49
N ARG A 96 -9.09 7.42 -11.73
CA ARG A 96 -9.06 8.87 -11.89
C ARG A 96 -7.65 9.43 -11.71
N MET A 97 -6.95 9.07 -10.64
CA MET A 97 -5.58 9.53 -10.37
C MET A 97 -4.61 9.15 -11.49
N THR A 98 -4.73 7.93 -12.00
CA THR A 98 -3.88 7.48 -13.11
C THR A 98 -4.20 8.20 -14.41
N LYS A 99 -5.47 8.51 -14.68
CA LYS A 99 -5.84 9.35 -15.85
C LYS A 99 -5.25 10.76 -15.75
N GLU A 100 -5.32 11.37 -14.57
CA GLU A 100 -4.72 12.69 -14.32
C GLU A 100 -3.20 12.65 -14.53
N LEU A 101 -2.53 11.60 -14.03
CA LEU A 101 -1.10 11.38 -14.24
C LEU A 101 -0.75 11.27 -15.73
N LEU A 102 -1.49 10.45 -16.48
CA LEU A 102 -1.28 10.30 -17.93
C LEU A 102 -1.45 11.62 -18.69
N GLN A 103 -2.39 12.45 -18.26
CA GLN A 103 -2.65 13.76 -18.87
C GLN A 103 -1.60 14.82 -18.47
N SER A 104 -0.93 14.65 -17.35
CA SER A 104 0.08 15.61 -16.88
C SER A 104 1.34 15.65 -17.73
N GLY A 105 1.61 14.60 -18.50
CA GLY A 105 2.84 14.46 -19.30
C GLY A 105 4.08 14.10 -18.47
N GLU A 106 3.94 13.85 -17.17
CA GLU A 106 5.05 13.39 -16.33
C GLU A 106 5.51 11.98 -16.76
N LEU A 107 6.81 11.77 -16.76
CA LEU A 107 7.39 10.46 -17.10
C LEU A 107 7.37 9.55 -15.87
N PHE A 108 6.85 8.33 -16.04
CA PHE A 108 6.89 7.29 -15.04
C PHE A 108 6.97 5.90 -15.71
N THR A 109 7.56 4.96 -15.02
CA THR A 109 7.73 3.58 -15.49
C THR A 109 7.04 2.56 -14.58
N ALA A 110 6.63 2.99 -13.39
CA ALA A 110 5.85 2.18 -12.48
C ALA A 110 4.81 3.02 -11.74
N VAL A 111 3.70 2.37 -11.36
CA VAL A 111 2.70 2.88 -10.43
C VAL A 111 2.71 1.97 -9.20
N TYR A 112 2.94 2.55 -8.04
CA TYR A 112 2.71 1.92 -6.75
C TYR A 112 1.44 2.54 -6.14
N ALA A 113 0.43 1.73 -5.92
CA ALA A 113 -0.79 2.15 -5.24
C ALA A 113 -0.81 1.58 -3.82
N ILE A 114 -1.19 2.41 -2.85
CA ILE A 114 -1.21 2.00 -1.43
C ILE A 114 -2.31 0.98 -1.08
N ALA A 115 -3.12 0.56 -2.05
CA ALA A 115 -4.10 -0.51 -1.92
C ALA A 115 -4.28 -1.23 -3.26
N ASP A 116 -4.62 -2.53 -3.24
CA ASP A 116 -4.85 -3.32 -4.44
C ASP A 116 -6.04 -2.81 -5.26
N THR A 117 -7.08 -2.30 -4.61
CA THR A 117 -8.24 -1.69 -5.28
C THR A 117 -7.83 -0.47 -6.10
N LEU A 118 -6.97 0.39 -5.55
CA LEU A 118 -6.39 1.52 -6.29
C LEU A 118 -5.53 1.05 -7.46
N ALA A 119 -4.71 0.01 -7.25
CA ALA A 119 -3.86 -0.58 -8.29
C ALA A 119 -4.70 -1.13 -9.45
N ILE A 120 -5.80 -1.82 -9.17
CA ILE A 120 -6.73 -2.35 -10.19
C ILE A 120 -7.36 -1.20 -10.98
N GLY A 121 -7.76 -0.11 -10.31
CA GLY A 121 -8.23 1.10 -10.98
C GLY A 121 -7.17 1.73 -11.88
N ALA A 122 -5.92 1.78 -11.42
CA ALA A 122 -4.79 2.25 -12.21
C ALA A 122 -4.55 1.39 -13.46
N CYS A 123 -4.59 0.06 -13.33
CA CYS A 123 -4.48 -0.85 -14.46
C CYS A 123 -5.55 -0.56 -15.54
N ARG A 124 -6.78 -0.28 -15.14
CA ARG A 124 -7.85 0.07 -16.07
C ARG A 124 -7.54 1.35 -16.85
N ALA A 125 -7.06 2.39 -16.18
CA ALA A 125 -6.71 3.67 -16.83
C ALA A 125 -5.54 3.51 -17.80
N LEU A 126 -4.50 2.76 -17.42
CA LEU A 126 -3.36 2.44 -18.27
C LEU A 126 -3.80 1.66 -19.52
N HIS A 127 -4.64 0.64 -19.35
CA HIS A 127 -5.16 -0.16 -20.45
C HIS A 127 -5.96 0.71 -21.46
N GLU A 128 -6.84 1.58 -20.98
CA GLU A 128 -7.59 2.51 -21.85
C GLU A 128 -6.69 3.51 -22.59
N ALA A 129 -5.53 3.84 -22.02
CA ALA A 129 -4.51 4.66 -22.67
C ALA A 129 -3.59 3.87 -23.62
N GLY A 130 -3.86 2.58 -23.85
CA GLY A 130 -3.07 1.71 -24.71
C GLY A 130 -1.71 1.30 -24.13
N LYS A 131 -1.51 1.47 -22.81
CA LYS A 131 -0.29 1.03 -22.11
C LYS A 131 -0.38 -0.45 -21.75
N ARG A 132 0.68 -1.18 -22.02
CA ARG A 132 0.80 -2.60 -21.64
C ARG A 132 1.38 -2.70 -20.23
N ILE A 133 0.85 -3.61 -19.45
CA ILE A 133 1.31 -3.93 -18.11
C ILE A 133 1.84 -5.37 -18.14
N PRO A 134 3.09 -5.62 -17.78
CA PRO A 134 4.08 -4.70 -17.19
C PRO A 134 5.00 -4.00 -18.20
N GLU A 135 4.94 -4.26 -19.51
CA GLU A 135 5.95 -3.92 -20.51
C GLU A 135 6.18 -2.40 -20.64
N ASP A 136 5.13 -1.60 -20.62
CA ASP A 136 5.23 -0.13 -20.72
C ASP A 136 5.20 0.52 -19.33
N VAL A 137 4.43 -0.05 -18.37
CA VAL A 137 4.31 0.45 -17.00
C VAL A 137 4.09 -0.73 -16.06
N SER A 138 4.94 -0.89 -15.05
CA SER A 138 4.72 -1.80 -13.93
C SER A 138 3.65 -1.26 -12.97
N VAL A 139 2.83 -2.15 -12.39
CA VAL A 139 1.83 -1.79 -11.37
C VAL A 139 1.97 -2.69 -10.16
N ALA A 140 2.07 -2.10 -8.98
CA ALA A 140 2.11 -2.80 -7.70
C ALA A 140 1.05 -2.25 -6.75
N GLY A 141 0.49 -3.13 -5.91
CA GLY A 141 -0.51 -2.82 -4.91
C GLY A 141 -0.05 -3.09 -3.49
N PHE A 142 -1.01 -3.05 -2.58
CA PHE A 142 -0.89 -3.41 -1.17
C PHE A 142 -2.21 -4.02 -0.71
N ASP A 143 -2.18 -4.98 0.19
CA ASP A 143 -3.20 -5.72 0.94
C ASP A 143 -3.24 -7.21 0.58
N GLY A 144 -3.04 -7.60 -0.69
CA GLY A 144 -3.09 -8.99 -1.14
C GLY A 144 -4.51 -9.53 -1.29
N ILE A 145 -5.46 -8.69 -1.76
CA ILE A 145 -6.84 -9.13 -1.94
C ILE A 145 -6.96 -10.24 -3.00
N PRO A 146 -7.90 -11.19 -2.85
CA PRO A 146 -8.06 -12.31 -3.79
C PRO A 146 -8.26 -11.86 -5.25
N LEU A 147 -8.91 -10.73 -5.48
CA LEU A 147 -9.15 -10.20 -6.84
C LEU A 147 -7.85 -10.00 -7.63
N GLY A 148 -6.75 -9.64 -6.97
CA GLY A 148 -5.44 -9.46 -7.61
C GLY A 148 -4.87 -10.74 -8.24
N GLU A 149 -5.31 -11.93 -7.82
CA GLU A 149 -4.90 -13.21 -8.41
C GLU A 149 -5.66 -13.54 -9.69
N TYR A 150 -6.86 -12.99 -9.83
CA TYR A 150 -7.74 -13.22 -10.99
C TYR A 150 -7.71 -12.07 -12.00
N TYR A 151 -7.04 -10.97 -11.64
CA TYR A 151 -6.84 -9.83 -12.54
C TYR A 151 -5.82 -10.20 -13.64
N ILE A 152 -5.90 -9.55 -14.80
CA ILE A 152 -4.97 -9.76 -15.92
C ILE A 152 -4.29 -8.42 -16.25
N PRO A 153 -2.95 -8.34 -16.12
CA PRO A 153 -2.05 -9.34 -15.51
C PRO A 153 -2.27 -9.48 -14.00
N LYS A 154 -1.90 -10.65 -13.42
CA LYS A 154 -1.98 -10.85 -11.96
C LYS A 154 -1.17 -9.81 -11.20
N LEU A 155 -1.76 -9.22 -10.16
CA LEU A 155 -1.21 -8.07 -9.45
C LEU A 155 -0.13 -8.46 -8.44
N SER A 156 1.07 -7.87 -8.58
CA SER A 156 2.11 -7.89 -7.56
C SER A 156 1.71 -6.98 -6.38
N THR A 157 1.86 -7.46 -5.15
CA THR A 157 1.32 -6.78 -3.96
C THR A 157 2.08 -7.13 -2.68
N MET A 158 1.97 -6.27 -1.65
CA MET A 158 2.28 -6.64 -0.28
C MET A 158 1.05 -7.29 0.36
N ARG A 159 1.10 -8.60 0.58
CA ARG A 159 -0.02 -9.36 1.16
C ARG A 159 0.01 -9.31 2.68
N GLN A 160 -1.04 -8.74 3.27
CA GLN A 160 -1.24 -8.76 4.71
C GLN A 160 -1.72 -10.15 5.17
N PRO A 161 -1.24 -10.68 6.31
CA PRO A 161 -1.68 -11.97 6.85
C PRO A 161 -3.01 -11.83 7.61
N VAL A 162 -4.06 -11.39 6.91
CA VAL A 162 -5.36 -10.98 7.50
C VAL A 162 -5.99 -12.09 8.34
N GLU A 163 -5.90 -13.35 7.89
CA GLU A 163 -6.46 -14.49 8.64
C GLU A 163 -5.74 -14.69 9.99
N ALA A 164 -4.40 -14.63 10.00
CA ALA A 164 -3.62 -14.77 11.23
C ALA A 164 -3.84 -13.58 12.18
N MET A 165 -3.96 -12.36 11.63
CA MET A 165 -4.28 -11.16 12.40
C MET A 165 -5.68 -11.26 13.01
N ALA A 166 -6.68 -11.73 12.26
CA ALA A 166 -8.04 -11.91 12.73
C ALA A 166 -8.13 -12.97 13.82
N ASP A 167 -7.51 -14.16 13.65
CA ASP A 167 -7.46 -15.21 14.66
C ASP A 167 -6.84 -14.69 15.97
N LYS A 168 -5.67 -14.04 15.87
CA LYS A 168 -5.01 -13.47 17.06
C LYS A 168 -5.85 -12.39 17.74
N THR A 169 -6.54 -11.54 16.96
CA THR A 169 -7.44 -10.51 17.49
C THR A 169 -8.55 -11.11 18.33
N VAL A 170 -9.23 -12.14 17.79
CA VAL A 170 -10.34 -12.83 18.49
C VAL A 170 -9.84 -13.52 19.75
N ARG A 171 -8.73 -14.26 19.67
CA ARG A 171 -8.16 -14.94 20.85
C ARG A 171 -7.78 -13.97 21.95
N LEU A 172 -7.12 -12.87 21.60
CA LEU A 172 -6.72 -11.84 22.56
C LEU A 172 -7.94 -11.16 23.19
N LEU A 173 -8.98 -10.89 22.40
CA LEU A 173 -10.24 -10.34 22.93
C LEU A 173 -10.88 -11.27 23.95
N LEU A 174 -11.02 -12.55 23.64
CA LEU A 174 -11.58 -13.55 24.56
C LEU A 174 -10.76 -13.67 25.83
N GLN A 175 -9.44 -13.73 25.72
CA GLN A 175 -8.53 -13.78 26.87
C GLN A 175 -8.69 -12.57 27.80
N ILE A 176 -8.80 -11.36 27.25
CA ILE A 176 -9.01 -10.14 28.05
C ILE A 176 -10.37 -10.16 28.75
N LEU A 177 -11.42 -10.62 28.07
CA LEU A 177 -12.78 -10.65 28.62
C LEU A 177 -12.97 -11.74 29.69
N GLU A 178 -12.38 -12.90 29.52
CA GLU A 178 -12.58 -14.07 30.38
C GLU A 178 -11.59 -14.11 31.54
N GLU A 179 -10.34 -13.75 31.32
CA GLU A 179 -9.23 -13.92 32.24
C GLU A 179 -8.67 -12.61 32.81
N GLY A 180 -9.16 -11.46 32.35
CA GLY A 180 -8.60 -10.15 32.71
C GLY A 180 -7.16 -9.95 32.22
N GLY A 181 -6.85 -10.47 31.02
CA GLY A 181 -5.53 -10.43 30.42
C GLY A 181 -5.00 -9.02 30.12
N SER A 182 -3.69 -8.92 29.89
CA SER A 182 -3.03 -7.65 29.54
C SER A 182 -3.24 -7.29 28.08
N HIS A 183 -3.15 -6.00 27.77
CA HIS A 183 -3.14 -5.51 26.40
C HIS A 183 -1.81 -5.85 25.69
N GLU A 184 -1.89 -6.26 24.43
CA GLU A 184 -0.74 -6.59 23.58
C GLU A 184 -0.68 -5.69 22.34
N HIS A 185 0.53 -5.39 21.89
CA HIS A 185 0.81 -4.70 20.63
C HIS A 185 1.64 -5.62 19.75
N LEU A 186 1.05 -6.12 18.68
CA LEU A 186 1.66 -7.13 17.82
C LEU A 186 1.75 -6.60 16.39
N ILE A 187 2.92 -6.75 15.81
CA ILE A 187 3.19 -6.43 14.40
C ILE A 187 3.38 -7.75 13.66
N PHE A 188 2.59 -7.95 12.61
CA PHE A 188 2.68 -9.07 11.71
C PHE A 188 3.44 -8.66 10.44
N PRO A 189 4.38 -9.48 9.94
CA PRO A 189 5.05 -9.19 8.67
C PRO A 189 4.08 -9.40 7.50
N ALA A 190 4.09 -8.49 6.52
CA ALA A 190 3.46 -8.73 5.24
C ALA A 190 4.37 -9.54 4.32
N GLU A 191 3.80 -10.16 3.31
CA GLU A 191 4.52 -10.93 2.30
C GLU A 191 4.57 -10.17 0.97
N LEU A 192 5.77 -9.98 0.41
CA LEU A 192 5.91 -9.48 -0.94
C LEU A 192 5.55 -10.60 -1.94
N VAL A 193 4.42 -10.47 -2.59
CA VAL A 193 3.92 -11.41 -3.60
C VAL A 193 4.17 -10.85 -4.98
N ILE A 194 5.20 -11.38 -5.65
CA ILE A 194 5.58 -10.99 -7.01
C ILE A 194 4.73 -11.80 -8.00
N ARG A 195 4.08 -11.10 -8.94
CA ARG A 195 3.25 -11.68 -9.98
C ARG A 195 3.57 -11.07 -11.35
N GLU A 196 2.58 -11.00 -12.25
CA GLU A 196 2.75 -10.66 -13.66
C GLU A 196 2.77 -9.13 -13.93
N SER A 197 2.29 -8.30 -12.99
CA SER A 197 2.10 -6.86 -13.22
C SER A 197 3.35 -6.01 -13.03
N THR A 198 4.50 -6.62 -12.73
CA THR A 198 5.78 -5.91 -12.55
C THR A 198 6.91 -6.58 -13.32
N ALA A 199 7.74 -5.79 -14.01
CA ALA A 199 8.95 -6.22 -14.72
C ALA A 199 9.98 -5.07 -14.72
N PRO A 200 11.24 -5.30 -15.09
CA PRO A 200 12.19 -4.21 -15.34
C PRO A 200 11.64 -3.20 -16.35
N PRO A 201 11.95 -1.89 -16.20
CA PRO A 201 11.52 -0.89 -17.19
C PRO A 201 12.12 -1.17 -18.56
N GLY A 202 11.29 -1.02 -19.60
CA GLY A 202 11.71 -1.17 -21.00
C GLY A 202 12.66 -0.06 -21.50
#